data_16075cfb2f9a7930e0218409fe3c598e
#
_entry.id   16075cfb2f9a7930e0218409fe3c598e
#
_cell.length_a   1.000
_cell.length_b   1.000
_cell.length_c   1.000
_cell.angle_alpha   90.00
_cell.angle_beta   90.00
_cell.angle_gamma   90.00
#
_symmetry.space_group_name_H-M   'P 1'
#
loop_
_entity.id
_entity.type
_entity.pdbx_description
1 polymer ?
#
loop_
_entity_poly.entity_id
_entity_poly.type
_entity_poly.pdbx_seq_one_letter_code
_entity_poly.pdbx_strand_id
1 'polypeptide(L)'
;MDEDEVFQEHITVDLTGCKYVMEFWERIKVGFGFQEHFGKNWDAFWDMLSWECPASKVTIIGANTLPKSWKALDGKTYPEKMRKILQRNKEARAKYNYEFDYEFIDA
;
A
#
# COMPACT_ATOMS: atom_id res chain seq x y z
N MET A 1 24.48 0.06 -14.97
CA MET A 1 23.83 -0.21 -14.73
C MET A 1 23.12 0.13 -14.56
N ASP A 2 23.34 0.21 -14.55
CA ASP A 2 22.73 0.36 -14.27
C ASP A 2 22.00 0.22 -13.69
N GLU A 3 22.21 0.23 -13.27
CA GLU A 3 21.50 0.02 -12.76
C GLU A 3 20.60 0.34 -12.31
N ASP A 4 20.54 0.55 -12.36
CA ASP A 4 19.59 0.86 -12.06
C ASP A 4 18.50 0.81 -12.03
N GLU A 5 18.57 0.59 -11.80
CA GLU A 5 17.68 0.37 -12.20
C GLU A 5 16.38 0.44 -12.07
N VAL A 6 16.09 0.47 -11.85
CA VAL A 6 14.77 0.17 -12.24
C VAL A 6 13.93 -0.37 -11.10
N PHE A 7 14.53 -1.05 -10.22
CA PHE A 7 13.92 -1.60 -9.04
C PHE A 7 13.75 -0.52 -8.00
N GLN A 8 12.54 -0.34 -7.51
CA GLN A 8 12.34 0.47 -6.33
C GLN A 8 12.27 -0.46 -5.13
N GLU A 9 13.34 -0.49 -4.35
CA GLU A 9 13.35 -1.31 -3.14
C GLU A 9 12.49 -0.71 -2.05
N HIS A 10 12.21 0.58 -2.13
CA HIS A 10 11.44 1.30 -1.12
C HIS A 10 10.37 2.14 -1.80
N ILE A 11 9.12 1.90 -1.40
CA ILE A 11 7.98 2.69 -1.87
C ILE A 11 7.47 3.54 -0.71
N THR A 12 7.26 4.83 -0.97
CA THR A 12 6.68 5.74 0.01
C THR A 12 5.39 6.32 -0.55
N VAL A 13 4.31 6.21 0.22
CA VAL A 13 3.00 6.74 -0.16
C VAL A 13 2.56 7.72 0.91
N ASP A 14 2.29 8.97 0.52
CA ASP A 14 1.81 9.99 1.43
C ASP A 14 0.31 10.15 1.26
N LEU A 15 -0.43 9.81 2.31
CA LEU A 15 -1.89 9.88 2.32
C LEU A 15 -2.40 11.09 3.09
N THR A 16 -1.51 11.98 3.50
CA THR A 16 -1.87 13.13 4.32
C THR A 16 -2.90 13.99 3.61
N GLY A 17 -4.01 14.27 4.29
CA GLY A 17 -4.99 15.23 3.79
C GLY A 17 -5.89 14.74 2.68
N CYS A 18 -5.99 13.43 2.46
CA CYS A 18 -6.95 12.91 1.49
C CYS A 18 -8.38 13.34 1.89
N LYS A 19 -9.09 13.95 0.94
CA LYS A 19 -10.45 14.45 1.18
C LYS A 19 -11.52 13.52 0.66
N TYR A 20 -11.18 12.68 -0.32
CA TYR A 20 -12.15 11.80 -0.99
C TYR A 20 -11.57 10.41 -1.08
N VAL A 21 -12.44 9.40 -1.05
CA VAL A 21 -12.00 8.01 -1.20
C VAL A 21 -11.26 7.80 -2.50
N MET A 22 -11.72 8.41 -3.59
CA MET A 22 -11.03 8.26 -4.87
C MET A 22 -9.63 8.86 -4.84
N GLU A 23 -9.42 9.91 -4.09
CA GLU A 23 -8.09 10.50 -3.93
C GLU A 23 -7.16 9.52 -3.21
N PHE A 24 -7.67 8.83 -2.19
CA PHE A 24 -6.92 7.80 -1.50
C PHE A 24 -6.43 6.73 -2.50
N TRP A 25 -7.35 6.21 -3.31
CA TRP A 25 -6.99 5.15 -4.26
C TRP A 25 -6.04 5.63 -5.35
N GLU A 26 -6.17 6.91 -5.78
CA GLU A 26 -5.22 7.47 -6.73
C GLU A 26 -3.81 7.56 -6.14
N ARG A 27 -3.70 7.96 -4.89
CA ARG A 27 -2.39 8.03 -4.24
C ARG A 27 -1.78 6.65 -4.06
N ILE A 28 -2.60 5.65 -3.77
CA ILE A 28 -2.13 4.27 -3.71
C ILE A 28 -1.62 3.83 -5.07
N LYS A 29 -2.40 4.06 -6.12
CA LYS A 29 -2.02 3.67 -7.47
C LYS A 29 -0.70 4.32 -7.89
N VAL A 30 -0.59 5.62 -7.71
CA VAL A 30 0.60 6.37 -8.12
C VAL A 30 1.80 5.99 -7.25
N GLY A 31 1.60 5.91 -5.95
CA GLY A 31 2.69 5.62 -5.02
C GLY A 31 3.31 4.25 -5.22
N PHE A 32 2.48 3.25 -5.49
CA PHE A 32 2.97 1.89 -5.74
C PHE A 32 3.35 1.67 -7.21
N GLY A 33 3.00 2.60 -8.10
CA GLY A 33 3.27 2.41 -9.52
C GLY A 33 2.38 1.38 -10.18
N PHE A 34 1.17 1.19 -9.67
CA PHE A 34 0.23 0.23 -10.23
C PHE A 34 -0.26 0.70 -11.60
N GLN A 35 -0.62 -0.25 -12.45
CA GLN A 35 -1.05 0.04 -13.80
C GLN A 35 -2.43 0.68 -13.85
N GLU A 36 -2.77 1.22 -15.02
CA GLU A 36 -4.04 1.93 -15.21
C GLU A 36 -5.25 1.06 -14.89
N HIS A 37 -5.14 -0.24 -15.09
CA HIS A 37 -6.26 -1.16 -14.84
C HIS A 37 -6.44 -1.52 -13.36
N PHE A 38 -5.67 -0.89 -12.47
CA PHE A 38 -5.85 -1.14 -11.03
C PHE A 38 -7.29 -0.87 -10.62
N GLY A 39 -7.92 -1.85 -9.97
CA GLY A 39 -9.35 -1.84 -9.70
C GLY A 39 -9.81 -0.93 -8.57
N LYS A 40 -8.90 -0.25 -7.86
CA LYS A 40 -9.20 0.73 -6.81
C LYS A 40 -10.12 0.18 -5.72
N ASN A 41 -9.83 -1.01 -5.26
CA ASN A 41 -10.51 -1.62 -4.12
C ASN A 41 -9.52 -2.49 -3.36
N TRP A 42 -9.96 -3.02 -2.20
CA TRP A 42 -9.05 -3.75 -1.32
C TRP A 42 -8.57 -5.08 -1.92
N ASP A 43 -9.44 -5.78 -2.66
CA ASP A 43 -9.04 -7.02 -3.31
C ASP A 43 -8.00 -6.76 -4.39
N ALA A 44 -8.19 -5.70 -5.18
CA ALA A 44 -7.22 -5.33 -6.19
C ALA A 44 -5.90 -4.91 -5.56
N PHE A 45 -5.94 -4.22 -4.42
CA PHE A 45 -4.74 -3.82 -3.70
C PHE A 45 -3.95 -5.05 -3.27
N TRP A 46 -4.63 -6.05 -2.69
CA TRP A 46 -3.97 -7.30 -2.30
C TRP A 46 -3.33 -7.98 -3.51
N ASP A 47 -4.07 -8.07 -4.61
CA ASP A 47 -3.57 -8.72 -5.82
C ASP A 47 -2.33 -8.01 -6.36
N MET A 48 -2.38 -6.68 -6.43
CA MET A 48 -1.25 -5.93 -6.96
C MET A 48 -0.02 -6.00 -6.05
N LEU A 49 -0.22 -5.98 -4.74
CA LEU A 49 0.88 -6.19 -3.80
C LEU A 49 1.53 -7.55 -4.01
N SER A 50 0.71 -8.57 -4.26
CA SER A 50 1.20 -9.94 -4.37
C SER A 50 1.96 -10.17 -5.67
N TRP A 51 1.57 -9.51 -6.75
CA TRP A 51 2.11 -9.83 -8.08
C TRP A 51 2.95 -8.74 -8.70
N GLU A 52 2.72 -7.47 -8.36
CA GLU A 52 3.34 -6.35 -9.07
C GLU A 52 4.14 -5.39 -8.19
N CYS A 53 4.16 -5.60 -6.90
CA CYS A 53 4.93 -4.71 -6.03
C CYS A 53 6.39 -5.17 -5.99
N PRO A 54 7.31 -4.40 -6.55
CA PRO A 54 8.72 -4.81 -6.57
C PRO A 54 9.46 -4.47 -5.28
N ALA A 55 8.83 -3.71 -4.39
CA ALA A 55 9.52 -3.17 -3.24
C ALA A 55 9.68 -4.19 -2.13
N SER A 56 10.79 -4.09 -1.41
CA SER A 56 11.02 -4.84 -0.18
C SER A 56 10.60 -4.04 1.05
N LYS A 57 10.35 -2.75 0.90
CA LYS A 57 9.93 -1.90 2.01
C LYS A 57 8.89 -0.89 1.55
N VAL A 58 7.85 -0.72 2.36
CA VAL A 58 6.76 0.24 2.10
C VAL A 58 6.61 1.16 3.29
N THR A 59 6.60 2.47 3.06
CA THR A 59 6.32 3.47 4.08
C THR A 59 5.03 4.19 3.74
N ILE A 60 4.08 4.18 4.67
CA ILE A 60 2.81 4.88 4.52
C ILE A 60 2.82 6.07 5.46
N ILE A 61 2.69 7.27 4.90
CA ILE A 61 2.71 8.51 5.67
C ILE A 61 1.30 9.06 5.76
N GLY A 62 0.92 9.53 6.94
CA GLY A 62 -0.32 10.27 7.11
C GLY A 62 -1.60 9.47 7.09
N ALA A 63 -1.51 8.14 7.22
CA ALA A 63 -2.73 7.32 7.32
C ALA A 63 -3.58 7.75 8.50
N ASN A 64 -2.97 8.29 9.55
CA ASN A 64 -3.69 8.78 10.72
C ASN A 64 -4.60 9.97 10.40
N THR A 65 -4.40 10.64 9.27
CA THR A 65 -5.24 11.77 8.87
C THR A 65 -6.47 11.36 8.07
N LEU A 66 -6.58 10.08 7.70
CA LEU A 66 -7.74 9.61 6.94
C LEU A 66 -8.99 9.64 7.82
N PRO A 67 -10.15 10.03 7.25
CA PRO A 67 -11.39 10.06 8.03
C PRO A 67 -11.72 8.69 8.63
N LYS A 68 -12.04 8.67 9.90
CA LYS A 68 -12.37 7.41 10.59
C LYS A 68 -13.71 6.84 10.14
N SER A 69 -14.52 7.63 9.47
CA SER A 69 -15.77 7.16 8.90
C SER A 69 -15.57 6.32 7.66
N TRP A 70 -14.39 6.39 7.04
CA TRP A 70 -14.10 5.56 5.88
C TRP A 70 -13.77 4.16 6.37
N LYS A 71 -14.65 3.22 6.05
CA LYS A 71 -14.50 1.84 6.53
C LYS A 71 -14.65 0.85 5.39
N ALA A 72 -13.88 -0.23 5.47
CA ALA A 72 -14.03 -1.36 4.57
C ALA A 72 -15.31 -2.14 4.95
N LEU A 73 -15.70 -3.07 4.09
CA LEU A 73 -16.91 -3.86 4.33
C LEU A 73 -16.86 -4.67 5.62
N ASP A 74 -15.66 -5.02 6.09
CA ASP A 74 -15.51 -5.76 7.32
C ASP A 74 -15.54 -4.86 8.58
N GLY A 75 -15.81 -3.56 8.40
CA GLY A 75 -15.91 -2.60 9.49
C GLY A 75 -14.61 -1.99 9.95
N LYS A 76 -13.48 -2.41 9.37
CA LYS A 76 -12.18 -1.84 9.71
C LYS A 76 -12.00 -0.48 9.08
N THR A 77 -11.34 0.45 9.79
CA THR A 77 -10.94 1.71 9.19
C THR A 77 -9.91 1.45 8.10
N TYR A 78 -9.69 2.44 7.23
CA TYR A 78 -8.73 2.29 6.14
C TYR A 78 -7.31 2.01 6.64
N PRO A 79 -6.79 2.70 7.66
CA PRO A 79 -5.46 2.35 8.18
C PRO A 79 -5.39 0.92 8.72
N GLU A 80 -6.43 0.47 9.43
CA GLU A 80 -6.48 -0.89 9.95
C GLU A 80 -6.48 -1.91 8.82
N LYS A 81 -7.26 -1.64 7.77
CA LYS A 81 -7.34 -2.54 6.62
C LYS A 81 -6.02 -2.62 5.89
N MET A 82 -5.37 -1.48 5.67
CA MET A 82 -4.05 -1.44 5.03
C MET A 82 -3.03 -2.22 5.83
N ARG A 83 -3.00 -2.00 7.13
CA ARG A 83 -2.04 -2.68 8.00
C ARG A 83 -2.22 -4.19 7.95
N LYS A 84 -3.47 -4.64 7.97
CA LYS A 84 -3.77 -6.06 7.88
C LYS A 84 -3.28 -6.66 6.56
N ILE A 85 -3.55 -5.98 5.46
CA ILE A 85 -3.15 -6.47 4.14
C ILE A 85 -1.63 -6.50 4.00
N LEU A 86 -0.95 -5.45 4.44
CA LEU A 86 0.51 -5.40 4.39
C LEU A 86 1.13 -6.49 5.25
N GLN A 87 0.56 -6.72 6.44
CA GLN A 87 1.07 -7.76 7.33
C GLN A 87 0.91 -9.15 6.72
N ARG A 88 -0.25 -9.42 6.12
CA ARG A 88 -0.47 -10.70 5.45
C ARG A 88 0.48 -10.89 4.27
N ASN A 89 0.76 -9.82 3.54
CA ASN A 89 1.70 -9.87 2.43
C ASN A 89 3.11 -10.17 2.93
N LYS A 90 3.50 -9.55 4.05
CA LYS A 90 4.79 -9.81 4.67
C LYS A 90 4.93 -11.28 5.05
N GLU A 91 3.89 -11.84 5.67
CA GLU A 91 3.91 -13.24 6.09
C GLU A 91 3.97 -14.20 4.89
N ALA A 92 3.22 -13.89 3.84
CA ALA A 92 3.20 -14.71 2.65
C ALA A 92 4.56 -14.72 1.95
N ARG A 93 5.21 -13.56 1.86
CA ARG A 93 6.53 -13.46 1.24
C ARG A 93 7.60 -14.18 2.05
N ALA A 94 7.48 -14.15 3.36
CA ALA A 94 8.45 -14.81 4.24
C ALA A 94 8.50 -16.32 3.98
N LYS A 95 7.38 -16.91 3.58
CA LYS A 95 7.33 -18.34 3.27
C LYS A 95 8.22 -18.72 2.10
N TYR A 96 8.54 -17.77 1.24
CA TYR A 96 9.38 -17.99 0.07
C TYR A 96 10.73 -17.28 0.21
N ASN A 97 11.08 -16.88 1.43
CA ASN A 97 12.34 -16.19 1.72
C ASN A 97 12.45 -14.83 1.03
N TYR A 98 11.36 -14.18 0.73
CA TYR A 98 11.38 -12.83 0.21
C TYR A 98 11.29 -11.84 1.34
N GLU A 99 12.17 -10.86 1.31
CA GLU A 99 12.19 -9.79 2.29
C GLU A 99 11.10 -8.79 2.00
N PHE A 100 10.30 -8.44 3.01
CA PHE A 100 9.30 -7.40 2.88
C PHE A 100 8.99 -6.84 4.25
N ASP A 101 8.95 -5.52 4.35
CA ASP A 101 8.57 -4.87 5.59
C ASP A 101 7.80 -3.60 5.28
N TYR A 102 7.16 -3.04 6.28
CA TYR A 102 6.39 -1.83 6.12
C TYR A 102 6.40 -1.03 7.42
N GLU A 103 6.12 0.27 7.30
CA GLU A 103 5.95 1.12 8.47
C GLU A 103 4.91 2.18 8.19
N PHE A 104 4.27 2.67 9.25
CA PHE A 104 3.33 3.77 9.18
C PHE A 104 3.92 4.94 9.95
N ILE A 105 3.92 6.11 9.32
CA ILE A 105 4.44 7.33 9.93
C ILE A 105 3.28 8.33 10.04
N ASP A 106 3.03 8.81 11.24
CA ASP A 106 1.97 9.80 11.46
C ASP A 106 2.37 11.16 10.89
N ALA A 107 1.40 11.85 10.32
CA ALA A 107 1.61 13.21 9.84
C ALA A 107 1.30 14.22 10.92
#